data_be268d9b341d739779145d97f19ca7c9
#
_entry.id   be268d9b341d739779145d97f19ca7c9
#
_cell.length_a   1.000
_cell.length_b   1.000
_cell.length_c   1.000
_cell.angle_alpha   90.00
_cell.angle_beta   90.00
_cell.angle_gamma   90.00
#
_symmetry.space_group_name_H-M   'P 1'
#
loop_
_entity.id
_entity.type
_entity.pdbx_description
1 polymer ?
#
loop_
_entity_poly.entity_id
_entity_poly.type
_entity_poly.pdbx_seq_one_letter_code
_entity_poly.pdbx_strand_id
1 'polypeptide(L)'
;MKHFNILVFSLIITFNAFSQDNFSIYGDIQINGQTFEEDASIGAEKRDPSSQNYLNLTLDFKDYLRIGSRFELHSNPIPDLKNYEGGGISNKFIQFQKWNLDITLGNFYDQFGSGILFRSYFDSNLGIDNSMYGARIKYRPSSGIDLIAIIGKQRNYWEYGDGLVRGFDTQVYLNDYLFKKSKTTVSLGGSFVTKFEEDNSIKYILPENVGAWSSRINIGRGRWNFDGEYAHKINDPSPDNGLIYKNGNSLILSGSYSKKGLGIVLSGKRVDNMSFRSDRNAELTQLNINFLTSLNKQQSYSLAALYPYVTQPNGETGLQFDFFYKIPKNSLLGGKYGSEINVNFSNCYTLHKTNPIDTNSIGISGTYGYESNFFKFGDEKIFQELNISLKKKINKKLKLNTTYINVFNNDKILKSQLTIDGSEEKIFANIFILETEYKLKSRHTIKTEIQHLQTKQHFGNWGMGMIEFNLGSFFFSAQDLFNYGHPNSANHYYSVTTGLVKDSHRIELRYGKVRAGLFCVGGVCREVPASNGFSINFTYSF
;
A
#
# COMPACT_ATOMS: atom_id res chain seq x y z
N MET A 1 19.33 -22.66 17.37
CA MET A 1 19.74 -21.46 16.60
C MET A 1 21.08 -21.61 15.85
N LYS A 2 22.19 -22.06 16.45
CA LYS A 2 23.49 -22.22 15.74
C LYS A 2 23.46 -23.17 14.53
N HIS A 3 22.69 -24.21 14.56
CA HIS A 3 22.62 -25.20 13.45
C HIS A 3 21.75 -24.76 12.26
N PHE A 4 20.78 -23.87 12.47
CA PHE A 4 19.92 -23.36 11.40
C PHE A 4 20.66 -22.35 10.50
N ASN A 5 21.51 -21.49 11.08
CA ASN A 5 22.33 -20.55 10.31
C ASN A 5 23.35 -21.25 9.40
N ILE A 6 23.89 -22.42 9.84
CA ILE A 6 24.82 -23.22 9.04
C ILE A 6 24.08 -23.91 7.89
N LEU A 7 22.84 -24.36 8.10
CA LEU A 7 22.03 -25.02 7.06
C LEU A 7 21.62 -24.04 5.94
N VAL A 8 21.24 -22.81 6.29
CA VAL A 8 20.92 -21.76 5.33
C VAL A 8 22.15 -21.35 4.51
N PHE A 9 23.32 -21.25 5.15
CA PHE A 9 24.58 -20.91 4.47
C PHE A 9 25.09 -22.04 3.58
N SER A 10 24.90 -23.31 3.93
CA SER A 10 25.28 -24.45 3.11
C SER A 10 24.31 -24.69 1.93
N LEU A 11 23.03 -24.34 2.08
CA LEU A 11 22.07 -24.39 0.96
C LEU A 11 22.44 -23.39 -0.16
N ILE A 12 22.94 -22.23 0.18
CA ILE A 12 23.31 -21.18 -0.80
C ILE A 12 24.45 -21.65 -1.73
N ILE A 13 25.36 -22.50 -1.26
CA ILE A 13 26.55 -22.93 -2.02
C ILE A 13 26.23 -24.06 -3.03
N THR A 14 25.16 -24.82 -2.84
CA THR A 14 24.88 -26.03 -3.63
C THR A 14 23.90 -25.83 -4.79
N PHE A 15 23.19 -24.71 -4.87
CA PHE A 15 22.13 -24.51 -5.87
C PHE A 15 22.56 -24.13 -7.30
N ASN A 16 23.84 -23.88 -7.54
CA ASN A 16 24.32 -23.52 -8.89
C ASN A 16 24.47 -24.71 -9.86
N ALA A 17 24.00 -25.92 -9.51
CA ALA A 17 24.38 -27.15 -10.22
C ALA A 17 23.25 -27.87 -11.00
N PHE A 18 21.99 -27.41 -10.96
CA PHE A 18 20.88 -28.16 -11.56
C PHE A 18 20.03 -27.30 -12.51
N SER A 19 20.57 -27.00 -13.69
CA SER A 19 19.74 -26.62 -14.85
C SER A 19 19.67 -27.81 -15.79
N GLN A 20 18.61 -28.63 -15.64
CA GLN A 20 18.20 -29.57 -16.69
C GLN A 20 17.02 -28.91 -17.44
N ASP A 21 16.90 -29.16 -18.74
CA ASP A 21 15.93 -28.52 -19.67
C ASP A 21 14.44 -28.56 -19.23
N ASN A 22 14.12 -29.29 -18.17
CA ASN A 22 12.74 -29.47 -17.68
C ASN A 22 12.52 -29.06 -16.23
N PHE A 23 13.53 -28.52 -15.54
CA PHE A 23 13.44 -28.21 -14.12
C PHE A 23 14.26 -26.97 -13.78
N SER A 24 13.65 -25.98 -13.13
CA SER A 24 14.33 -24.81 -12.62
C SER A 24 13.99 -24.55 -11.16
N ILE A 25 14.98 -24.12 -10.40
CA ILE A 25 14.83 -23.69 -8.99
C ILE A 25 15.28 -22.24 -8.93
N TYR A 26 14.47 -21.40 -8.32
CA TYR A 26 14.81 -20.02 -8.03
C TYR A 26 14.16 -19.55 -6.75
N GLY A 27 14.64 -18.47 -6.21
CA GLY A 27 14.11 -17.94 -4.98
C GLY A 27 14.74 -16.61 -4.57
N ASP A 28 14.31 -16.13 -3.43
CA ASP A 28 14.88 -14.97 -2.78
C ASP A 28 14.96 -15.14 -1.27
N ILE A 29 15.95 -14.47 -0.70
CA ILE A 29 16.17 -14.35 0.74
C ILE A 29 16.07 -12.86 1.09
N GLN A 30 15.30 -12.55 2.12
CA GLN A 30 15.24 -11.24 2.75
C GLN A 30 15.54 -11.38 4.23
N ILE A 31 16.50 -10.62 4.72
CA ILE A 31 16.87 -10.56 6.13
C ILE A 31 16.80 -9.11 6.58
N ASN A 32 15.95 -8.83 7.56
CA ASN A 32 15.85 -7.53 8.19
C ASN A 32 16.14 -7.71 9.67
N GLY A 33 17.15 -7.00 10.17
CA GLY A 33 17.53 -7.03 11.58
C GLY A 33 17.66 -5.62 12.13
N GLN A 34 17.35 -5.45 13.42
CA GLN A 34 17.46 -4.16 14.10
C GLN A 34 17.84 -4.35 15.58
N THR A 35 18.75 -3.52 16.08
CA THR A 35 19.03 -3.36 17.51
C THR A 35 18.30 -2.15 18.07
N PHE A 36 18.03 -2.14 19.38
CA PHE A 36 17.31 -1.06 20.04
C PHE A 36 18.11 -0.61 21.28
N GLU A 37 18.57 0.62 21.22
CA GLU A 37 19.23 1.31 22.32
C GLU A 37 18.23 2.31 22.93
N GLU A 38 18.32 2.51 24.24
CA GLU A 38 17.50 3.51 24.92
C GLU A 38 17.91 4.92 24.50
N ASP A 39 16.90 5.75 24.21
CA ASP A 39 17.09 7.17 23.97
C ASP A 39 15.85 7.95 24.45
N ALA A 40 15.93 8.44 25.67
CA ALA A 40 14.83 9.16 26.31
C ALA A 40 14.44 10.45 25.56
N SER A 41 15.36 11.06 24.78
CA SER A 41 15.07 12.29 24.04
C SER A 41 14.02 12.12 22.97
N ILE A 42 13.88 10.91 22.41
CA ILE A 42 12.92 10.56 21.35
C ILE A 42 11.89 9.53 21.82
N GLY A 43 11.92 9.10 23.09
CA GLY A 43 11.06 8.06 23.62
C GLY A 43 11.39 6.66 23.09
N ALA A 44 12.65 6.42 22.69
CA ALA A 44 13.07 5.09 22.27
C ALA A 44 13.42 4.22 23.49
N GLU A 45 12.81 3.04 23.56
CA GLU A 45 13.04 2.07 24.61
C GLU A 45 14.13 1.06 24.22
N LYS A 46 14.91 0.61 25.19
CA LYS A 46 15.81 -0.54 25.02
C LYS A 46 14.99 -1.82 24.88
N ARG A 47 15.24 -2.58 23.83
CA ARG A 47 14.62 -3.89 23.59
C ARG A 47 15.64 -4.88 23.03
N ASP A 48 15.31 -6.16 23.11
CA ASP A 48 16.09 -7.20 22.46
C ASP A 48 16.13 -7.00 20.94
N PRO A 49 17.21 -7.38 20.26
CA PRO A 49 17.32 -7.29 18.83
C PRO A 49 16.15 -7.97 18.12
N SER A 50 15.58 -7.29 17.13
CA SER A 50 14.50 -7.79 16.30
C SER A 50 15.03 -8.35 14.98
N SER A 51 14.42 -9.41 14.47
CA SER A 51 14.64 -9.84 13.09
C SER A 51 13.37 -10.32 12.40
N GLN A 52 13.28 -10.06 11.09
CA GLN A 52 12.23 -10.55 10.21
C GLN A 52 12.88 -11.13 8.96
N ASN A 53 12.77 -12.44 8.79
CA ASN A 53 13.49 -13.14 7.74
C ASN A 53 12.52 -13.94 6.88
N TYR A 54 12.73 -13.92 5.57
CA TYR A 54 11.93 -14.61 4.56
C TYR A 54 12.84 -15.36 3.60
N LEU A 55 12.48 -16.60 3.30
CA LEU A 55 13.07 -17.41 2.24
C LEU A 55 11.95 -17.92 1.34
N ASN A 56 11.88 -17.40 0.12
CA ASN A 56 10.97 -17.90 -0.91
C ASN A 56 11.72 -18.88 -1.80
N LEU A 57 11.14 -20.05 -2.00
CA LEU A 57 11.63 -21.07 -2.92
C LEU A 57 10.55 -21.41 -3.92
N THR A 58 10.91 -21.48 -5.19
CA THR A 58 10.01 -21.89 -6.28
C THR A 58 10.70 -22.90 -7.14
N LEU A 59 9.96 -23.96 -7.48
CA LEU A 59 10.34 -25.06 -8.34
C LEU A 59 9.42 -25.05 -9.55
N ASP A 60 9.95 -24.82 -10.74
CA ASP A 60 9.20 -24.99 -11.98
C ASP A 60 9.59 -26.33 -12.61
N PHE A 61 8.59 -27.13 -12.93
CA PHE A 61 8.75 -28.37 -13.66
C PHE A 61 8.07 -28.26 -15.02
N LYS A 62 8.86 -28.22 -16.07
CA LYS A 62 8.44 -27.86 -17.42
C LYS A 62 7.69 -26.50 -17.39
N ASP A 63 6.86 -26.25 -18.38
CA ASP A 63 6.13 -24.99 -18.52
C ASP A 63 4.74 -24.99 -17.87
N TYR A 64 4.39 -26.03 -17.12
CA TYR A 64 3.01 -26.21 -16.66
C TYR A 64 2.84 -26.50 -15.16
N LEU A 65 3.88 -26.88 -14.43
CA LEU A 65 3.77 -27.16 -13.00
C LEU A 65 4.78 -26.32 -12.21
N ARG A 66 4.27 -25.60 -11.23
CA ARG A 66 5.04 -24.78 -10.29
C ARG A 66 4.70 -25.17 -8.87
N ILE A 67 5.70 -25.32 -8.03
CA ILE A 67 5.57 -25.56 -6.59
C ILE A 67 6.33 -24.45 -5.87
N GLY A 68 5.68 -23.79 -4.93
CA GLY A 68 6.32 -22.72 -4.17
C GLY A 68 6.12 -22.86 -2.67
N SER A 69 7.08 -22.33 -1.93
CA SER A 69 7.02 -22.26 -0.47
C SER A 69 7.76 -21.02 0.04
N ARG A 70 7.22 -20.41 1.11
CA ARG A 70 7.90 -19.38 1.88
C ARG A 70 8.14 -19.87 3.30
N PHE A 71 9.38 -19.74 3.73
CA PHE A 71 9.79 -19.94 5.11
C PHE A 71 9.97 -18.56 5.75
N GLU A 72 9.44 -18.39 6.93
CA GLU A 72 9.57 -17.18 7.72
C GLU A 72 10.18 -17.50 9.07
N LEU A 73 11.00 -16.56 9.58
CA LEU A 73 11.56 -16.61 10.93
C LEU A 73 11.61 -15.19 11.49
N HIS A 74 10.80 -14.95 12.51
CA HIS A 74 10.70 -13.66 13.18
C HIS A 74 11.11 -13.81 14.64
N SER A 75 12.01 -12.97 15.10
CA SER A 75 12.47 -12.95 16.50
C SER A 75 12.31 -11.55 17.06
N ASN A 76 11.67 -11.44 18.21
CA ASN A 76 11.39 -10.18 18.91
C ASN A 76 10.83 -9.09 17.96
N PRO A 77 9.78 -9.36 17.16
CA PRO A 77 9.26 -8.37 16.24
C PRO A 77 8.79 -7.13 17.02
N ILE A 78 8.70 -6.00 16.32
CA ILE A 78 8.16 -4.76 16.91
C ILE A 78 6.72 -4.98 17.41
N PRO A 79 6.22 -4.19 18.37
CA PRO A 79 4.94 -4.44 19.05
C PRO A 79 3.77 -4.75 18.12
N ASP A 80 3.58 -3.96 17.06
CA ASP A 80 2.51 -4.17 16.07
C ASP A 80 2.59 -5.50 15.31
N LEU A 81 3.77 -6.12 15.28
CA LEU A 81 4.02 -7.39 14.59
C LEU A 81 4.29 -8.55 15.56
N LYS A 82 4.04 -8.35 16.85
CA LYS A 82 4.31 -9.35 17.90
C LYS A 82 3.71 -10.71 17.61
N ASN A 83 2.53 -10.75 17.05
CA ASN A 83 1.84 -12.01 16.72
C ASN A 83 2.51 -12.82 15.58
N TYR A 84 3.51 -12.23 14.88
CA TYR A 84 4.36 -12.94 13.93
C TYR A 84 5.59 -13.60 14.57
N GLU A 85 5.81 -13.46 15.89
CA GLU A 85 6.95 -14.10 16.54
C GLU A 85 6.94 -15.61 16.33
N GLY A 86 8.09 -16.17 15.94
CA GLY A 86 8.24 -17.59 15.66
C GLY A 86 8.80 -17.88 14.28
N GLY A 87 8.64 -19.10 13.82
CA GLY A 87 9.13 -19.53 12.52
C GLY A 87 8.43 -20.76 11.97
N GLY A 88 8.34 -20.83 10.65
CA GLY A 88 7.70 -21.95 9.96
C GLY A 88 7.47 -21.71 8.47
N ILE A 89 6.70 -22.58 7.87
CA ILE A 89 6.25 -22.48 6.48
C ILE A 89 4.97 -21.65 6.48
N SER A 90 5.06 -20.43 6.01
CA SER A 90 3.95 -19.47 6.00
C SER A 90 3.11 -19.49 4.74
N ASN A 91 3.71 -19.90 3.62
CA ASN A 91 3.06 -19.99 2.33
C ASN A 91 3.52 -21.25 1.61
N LYS A 92 2.60 -22.01 1.01
CA LYS A 92 2.87 -23.22 0.25
C LYS A 92 1.80 -23.40 -0.81
N PHE A 93 2.20 -23.65 -2.05
CA PHE A 93 1.25 -23.84 -3.14
C PHE A 93 1.77 -24.79 -4.22
N ILE A 94 0.83 -25.35 -4.97
CA ILE A 94 1.04 -26.06 -6.21
C ILE A 94 0.19 -25.37 -7.26
N GLN A 95 0.80 -24.99 -8.40
CA GLN A 95 0.14 -24.33 -9.51
C GLN A 95 0.32 -25.14 -10.78
N PHE A 96 -0.78 -25.40 -11.46
CA PHE A 96 -0.82 -26.01 -12.78
C PHE A 96 -1.30 -24.98 -13.80
N GLN A 97 -0.51 -24.75 -14.86
CA GLN A 97 -0.83 -23.77 -15.89
C GLN A 97 -0.67 -24.38 -17.29
N LYS A 98 -1.77 -24.61 -17.99
CA LYS A 98 -1.77 -25.14 -19.36
C LYS A 98 -3.10 -24.87 -20.05
N TRP A 99 -3.12 -24.72 -21.40
CA TRP A 99 -4.34 -24.54 -22.21
C TRP A 99 -5.26 -23.42 -21.74
N ASN A 100 -4.70 -22.24 -21.47
CA ASN A 100 -5.43 -21.10 -20.92
C ASN A 100 -6.10 -21.33 -19.55
N LEU A 101 -5.71 -22.38 -18.85
CA LEU A 101 -6.16 -22.76 -17.53
C LEU A 101 -4.99 -22.63 -16.53
N ASP A 102 -5.21 -21.95 -15.42
CA ASP A 102 -4.29 -21.81 -14.29
C ASP A 102 -5.05 -22.23 -13.03
N ILE A 103 -4.61 -23.30 -12.39
CA ILE A 103 -5.17 -23.80 -11.14
C ILE A 103 -4.09 -23.71 -10.07
N THR A 104 -4.38 -23.04 -8.97
CA THR A 104 -3.51 -22.99 -7.79
C THR A 104 -4.22 -23.63 -6.61
N LEU A 105 -3.55 -24.56 -5.93
CA LEU A 105 -3.97 -25.18 -4.68
C LEU A 105 -2.99 -24.81 -3.57
N GLY A 106 -3.49 -24.47 -2.40
CA GLY A 106 -2.70 -23.97 -1.27
C GLY A 106 -2.80 -22.45 -1.15
N ASN A 107 -1.70 -21.77 -0.81
CA ASN A 107 -1.71 -20.32 -0.66
C ASN A 107 -1.66 -19.62 -2.02
N PHE A 108 -2.45 -18.56 -2.17
CA PHE A 108 -2.43 -17.71 -3.34
C PHE A 108 -2.78 -16.27 -3.01
N TYR A 109 -2.35 -15.35 -3.88
CA TYR A 109 -2.73 -13.96 -3.91
C TYR A 109 -3.50 -13.68 -5.20
N ASP A 110 -4.53 -12.84 -5.10
CA ASP A 110 -5.28 -12.36 -6.27
C ASP A 110 -6.01 -11.07 -5.96
N GLN A 111 -6.53 -10.43 -7.02
CA GLN A 111 -7.30 -9.20 -6.93
C GLN A 111 -8.39 -9.21 -8.00
N PHE A 112 -9.60 -8.76 -7.63
CA PHE A 112 -10.72 -8.52 -8.54
C PHE A 112 -10.85 -7.03 -8.83
N GLY A 113 -10.80 -6.66 -10.11
CA GLY A 113 -10.87 -5.27 -10.54
C GLY A 113 -9.88 -4.35 -9.81
N SER A 114 -10.36 -3.25 -9.24
CA SER A 114 -9.55 -2.31 -8.45
C SER A 114 -9.17 -2.84 -7.06
N GLY A 115 -9.69 -3.99 -6.65
CA GLY A 115 -9.54 -4.53 -5.31
C GLY A 115 -10.67 -4.18 -4.35
N ILE A 116 -11.61 -3.37 -4.77
CA ILE A 116 -12.70 -2.85 -3.93
C ILE A 116 -13.58 -3.93 -3.28
N LEU A 117 -13.66 -5.12 -3.88
CA LEU A 117 -14.32 -6.30 -3.31
C LEU A 117 -13.35 -7.34 -2.78
N PHE A 118 -12.25 -7.58 -3.51
CA PHE A 118 -11.29 -8.62 -3.13
C PHE A 118 -9.88 -8.23 -3.55
N ARG A 119 -8.98 -8.25 -2.59
CA ARG A 119 -7.54 -8.20 -2.80
C ARG A 119 -6.82 -8.92 -1.67
N SER A 120 -6.07 -9.95 -2.01
CA SER A 120 -5.10 -10.56 -1.11
C SER A 120 -3.69 -10.26 -1.59
N TYR A 121 -2.79 -9.88 -0.65
CA TYR A 121 -1.43 -9.46 -0.99
C TYR A 121 -0.47 -9.65 0.19
N PHE A 122 0.80 -9.53 -0.10
CA PHE A 122 1.88 -9.54 0.88
C PHE A 122 2.62 -8.19 0.83
N ASP A 123 2.83 -7.60 1.99
CA ASP A 123 3.69 -6.42 2.18
C ASP A 123 4.41 -6.55 3.53
N SER A 124 5.70 -6.94 3.47
CA SER A 124 6.52 -7.12 4.67
C SER A 124 6.76 -5.82 5.45
N ASN A 125 6.73 -4.66 4.78
CA ASN A 125 6.92 -3.37 5.43
C ASN A 125 5.69 -2.96 6.24
N LEU A 126 4.49 -3.32 5.78
CA LEU A 126 3.24 -3.13 6.52
C LEU A 126 2.95 -4.26 7.49
N GLY A 127 3.67 -5.37 7.42
CA GLY A 127 3.37 -6.58 8.17
C GLY A 127 2.07 -7.25 7.74
N ILE A 128 1.69 -7.12 6.49
CA ILE A 128 0.47 -7.69 5.93
C ILE A 128 0.79 -8.93 5.12
N ASP A 129 0.14 -10.03 5.45
CA ASP A 129 0.02 -11.20 4.61
C ASP A 129 -1.38 -11.80 4.80
N ASN A 130 -2.29 -11.43 3.92
CA ASN A 130 -3.65 -11.96 3.89
C ASN A 130 -3.85 -12.96 2.74
N SER A 131 -2.81 -13.78 2.45
CA SER A 131 -2.91 -14.85 1.45
C SER A 131 -4.12 -15.75 1.72
N MET A 132 -4.77 -16.16 0.65
CA MET A 132 -5.83 -17.16 0.70
C MET A 132 -5.21 -18.55 0.73
N TYR A 133 -5.69 -19.44 1.60
CA TYR A 133 -5.37 -20.87 1.60
C TYR A 133 -6.58 -21.68 1.14
N GLY A 134 -6.48 -22.25 -0.04
CA GLY A 134 -7.59 -22.96 -0.67
C GLY A 134 -7.33 -23.28 -2.13
N ALA A 135 -8.26 -22.89 -3.01
CA ALA A 135 -8.16 -23.10 -4.45
C ALA A 135 -8.48 -21.83 -5.23
N ARG A 136 -7.71 -21.61 -6.30
CA ARG A 136 -7.93 -20.57 -7.30
C ARG A 136 -7.90 -21.19 -8.69
N ILE A 137 -8.86 -20.81 -9.53
CA ILE A 137 -8.92 -21.19 -10.94
C ILE A 137 -9.00 -19.92 -11.77
N LYS A 138 -8.08 -19.75 -12.73
CA LYS A 138 -8.16 -18.76 -13.80
C LYS A 138 -8.34 -19.47 -15.13
N TYR A 139 -9.32 -19.04 -15.90
CA TYR A 139 -9.64 -19.65 -17.18
C TYR A 139 -9.95 -18.61 -18.24
N ARG A 140 -9.28 -18.73 -19.38
CA ARG A 140 -9.49 -17.87 -20.53
C ARG A 140 -10.07 -18.70 -21.68
N PRO A 141 -11.41 -18.88 -21.74
CA PRO A 141 -12.06 -19.68 -22.80
C PRO A 141 -11.83 -19.12 -24.19
N SER A 142 -11.62 -17.82 -24.32
CA SER A 142 -11.30 -17.13 -25.56
C SER A 142 -10.46 -15.88 -25.27
N SER A 143 -9.89 -15.23 -26.28
CA SER A 143 -9.10 -14.00 -26.14
C SER A 143 -9.86 -12.87 -25.45
N GLY A 144 -11.18 -12.87 -25.58
CA GLY A 144 -12.05 -11.80 -25.09
C GLY A 144 -12.72 -12.07 -23.73
N ILE A 145 -12.45 -13.17 -23.04
CA ILE A 145 -13.07 -13.47 -21.74
C ILE A 145 -12.04 -14.00 -20.76
N ASP A 146 -11.91 -13.35 -19.61
CA ASP A 146 -11.16 -13.84 -18.44
C ASP A 146 -12.15 -14.21 -17.33
N LEU A 147 -11.95 -15.38 -16.71
CA LEU A 147 -12.73 -15.88 -15.59
C LEU A 147 -11.80 -16.25 -14.44
N ILE A 148 -12.16 -15.86 -13.22
CA ILE A 148 -11.44 -16.23 -12.00
C ILE A 148 -12.45 -16.76 -10.99
N ALA A 149 -12.15 -17.90 -10.36
CA ALA A 149 -12.90 -18.41 -9.22
C ALA A 149 -11.95 -18.73 -8.07
N ILE A 150 -12.36 -18.38 -6.87
CA ILE A 150 -11.57 -18.59 -5.64
C ILE A 150 -12.44 -19.17 -4.52
N ILE A 151 -11.82 -19.96 -3.68
CA ILE A 151 -12.36 -20.41 -2.40
C ILE A 151 -11.21 -20.64 -1.42
N GLY A 152 -11.35 -20.17 -0.19
CA GLY A 152 -10.33 -20.41 0.84
C GLY A 152 -10.56 -19.60 2.11
N LYS A 153 -9.65 -19.79 3.06
CA LYS A 153 -9.54 -19.03 4.29
C LYS A 153 -8.34 -18.10 4.22
N GLN A 154 -8.43 -16.89 4.81
CA GLN A 154 -7.30 -15.96 4.83
C GLN A 154 -6.29 -16.36 5.91
N ARG A 155 -5.01 -16.16 5.60
CA ARG A 155 -3.94 -16.27 6.59
C ARG A 155 -4.11 -15.19 7.66
N ASN A 156 -3.94 -15.59 8.91
CA ASN A 156 -3.88 -14.74 10.09
C ASN A 156 -2.62 -15.11 10.91
N TYR A 157 -1.52 -14.40 10.71
CA TYR A 157 -0.20 -14.69 11.28
C TYR A 157 0.30 -16.10 10.92
N TRP A 158 0.33 -17.02 11.86
CA TRP A 158 0.77 -18.43 11.69
C TRP A 158 -0.40 -19.39 11.41
N GLU A 159 -1.63 -18.93 11.52
CA GLU A 159 -2.85 -19.70 11.37
C GLU A 159 -3.70 -19.19 10.20
N TYR A 160 -4.90 -19.68 10.09
CA TYR A 160 -5.91 -19.22 9.15
C TYR A 160 -7.14 -18.77 9.91
N GLY A 161 -7.73 -17.66 9.51
CA GLY A 161 -9.00 -17.19 10.06
C GLY A 161 -10.13 -18.19 9.81
N ASP A 162 -11.18 -18.14 10.65
CA ASP A 162 -12.30 -19.07 10.55
C ASP A 162 -13.21 -18.80 9.34
N GLY A 163 -13.28 -17.58 8.90
CA GLY A 163 -14.15 -17.16 7.81
C GLY A 163 -13.76 -17.75 6.45
N LEU A 164 -14.74 -18.40 5.80
CA LEU A 164 -14.59 -18.94 4.45
C LEU A 164 -14.95 -17.90 3.40
N VAL A 165 -14.00 -17.51 2.56
CA VAL A 165 -14.20 -16.57 1.45
C VAL A 165 -14.34 -17.32 0.14
N ARG A 166 -15.35 -16.94 -0.66
CA ARG A 166 -15.59 -17.46 -2.00
C ARG A 166 -15.75 -16.28 -2.95
N GLY A 167 -15.23 -16.38 -4.16
CA GLY A 167 -15.30 -15.30 -5.12
C GLY A 167 -15.31 -15.78 -6.55
N PHE A 168 -15.92 -14.96 -7.39
CA PHE A 168 -15.93 -15.11 -8.84
C PHE A 168 -15.71 -13.74 -9.48
N ASP A 169 -14.86 -13.69 -10.51
CA ASP A 169 -14.58 -12.50 -11.29
C ASP A 169 -14.63 -12.81 -12.78
N THR A 170 -15.16 -11.87 -13.55
CA THR A 170 -15.17 -11.95 -15.01
C THR A 170 -14.78 -10.62 -15.63
N GLN A 171 -14.03 -10.70 -16.74
CA GLN A 171 -13.70 -9.56 -17.60
C GLN A 171 -14.00 -9.93 -19.04
N VAL A 172 -14.78 -9.10 -19.73
CA VAL A 172 -15.17 -9.29 -21.14
C VAL A 172 -14.65 -8.12 -21.98
N TYR A 173 -13.85 -8.43 -22.99
CA TYR A 173 -13.31 -7.47 -23.96
C TYR A 173 -14.22 -7.42 -25.18
N LEU A 174 -15.12 -6.45 -25.22
CA LEU A 174 -16.17 -6.38 -26.24
C LEU A 174 -15.63 -6.19 -27.66
N ASN A 175 -14.41 -5.68 -27.81
CA ASN A 175 -13.79 -5.52 -29.11
C ASN A 175 -13.48 -6.84 -29.82
N ASP A 176 -13.34 -7.93 -29.07
CA ASP A 176 -13.12 -9.25 -29.67
C ASP A 176 -14.38 -9.85 -30.29
N TYR A 177 -15.55 -9.35 -29.91
CA TYR A 177 -16.85 -9.87 -30.35
C TYR A 177 -17.66 -8.86 -31.18
N LEU A 178 -17.97 -7.69 -30.59
CA LEU A 178 -18.95 -6.74 -31.12
C LEU A 178 -18.31 -5.57 -31.88
N PHE A 179 -17.17 -5.07 -31.45
CA PHE A 179 -16.57 -3.83 -31.94
C PHE A 179 -15.19 -4.04 -32.57
N LYS A 180 -14.99 -5.14 -33.30
CA LYS A 180 -13.68 -5.56 -33.86
C LYS A 180 -12.96 -4.48 -34.70
N LYS A 181 -13.72 -3.63 -35.41
CA LYS A 181 -13.18 -2.55 -36.27
C LYS A 181 -13.18 -1.19 -35.58
N SER A 182 -13.69 -1.08 -34.36
CA SER A 182 -13.78 0.20 -33.64
C SER A 182 -12.41 0.65 -33.15
N LYS A 183 -12.15 1.95 -33.23
CA LYS A 183 -11.02 2.61 -32.57
C LYS A 183 -11.28 2.83 -31.05
N THR A 184 -12.50 2.56 -30.61
CA THR A 184 -12.87 2.62 -29.19
C THR A 184 -12.74 1.21 -28.61
N THR A 185 -11.95 1.03 -27.58
CA THR A 185 -11.88 -0.20 -26.80
C THR A 185 -12.90 -0.12 -25.67
N VAL A 186 -13.64 -1.19 -25.46
CA VAL A 186 -14.61 -1.31 -24.37
C VAL A 186 -14.43 -2.65 -23.69
N SER A 187 -14.24 -2.63 -22.38
CA SER A 187 -14.32 -3.85 -21.59
C SER A 187 -15.28 -3.67 -20.42
N LEU A 188 -15.96 -4.76 -20.08
CA LEU A 188 -16.88 -4.86 -18.95
C LEU A 188 -16.39 -5.93 -17.99
N GLY A 189 -16.53 -5.69 -16.70
CA GLY A 189 -16.19 -6.67 -15.69
C GLY A 189 -17.27 -6.77 -14.62
N GLY A 190 -17.30 -7.91 -13.95
CA GLY A 190 -18.18 -8.14 -12.81
C GLY A 190 -17.53 -9.08 -11.81
N SER A 191 -17.71 -8.80 -10.55
CA SER A 191 -17.22 -9.64 -9.46
C SER A 191 -18.33 -9.94 -8.47
N PHE A 192 -18.22 -11.10 -7.82
CA PHE A 192 -19.04 -11.48 -6.70
C PHE A 192 -18.15 -12.13 -5.64
N VAL A 193 -18.27 -11.71 -4.38
CA VAL A 193 -17.51 -12.24 -3.25
C VAL A 193 -18.45 -12.49 -2.09
N THR A 194 -18.31 -13.64 -1.42
CA THR A 194 -19.02 -13.94 -0.19
C THR A 194 -18.05 -14.34 0.90
N LYS A 195 -18.38 -14.01 2.14
CA LYS A 195 -17.79 -14.63 3.32
C LYS A 195 -18.85 -15.45 4.06
N PHE A 196 -18.44 -16.55 4.67
CA PHE A 196 -19.19 -17.28 5.66
C PHE A 196 -18.45 -17.24 6.99
N GLU A 197 -19.11 -16.81 8.04
CA GLU A 197 -18.59 -16.72 9.40
C GLU A 197 -19.74 -17.00 10.37
N GLU A 198 -19.56 -17.94 11.29
CA GLU A 198 -20.58 -18.33 12.27
C GLU A 198 -20.95 -17.13 13.17
N ASP A 199 -22.25 -17.05 13.53
CA ASP A 199 -22.74 -16.05 14.48
C ASP A 199 -22.54 -16.54 15.92
N ASN A 200 -21.56 -15.96 16.59
CA ASN A 200 -21.26 -16.22 18.00
C ASN A 200 -21.71 -15.06 18.92
N SER A 201 -22.52 -14.12 18.41
CA SER A 201 -22.97 -12.98 19.18
C SER A 201 -24.13 -13.35 20.12
N ILE A 202 -24.03 -12.95 21.39
CA ILE A 202 -25.08 -13.14 22.37
C ILE A 202 -26.18 -12.04 22.26
N LYS A 203 -25.79 -10.85 21.77
CA LYS A 203 -26.64 -9.65 21.80
C LYS A 203 -27.28 -9.34 20.45
N TYR A 204 -26.66 -9.66 19.36
CA TYR A 204 -27.08 -9.30 18.02
C TYR A 204 -27.23 -10.55 17.14
N ILE A 205 -28.17 -10.53 16.21
CA ILE A 205 -28.30 -11.57 15.17
C ILE A 205 -27.47 -11.12 14.00
N LEU A 206 -26.27 -11.70 13.83
CA LEU A 206 -25.35 -11.30 12.80
C LEU A 206 -25.49 -12.19 11.55
N PRO A 207 -25.40 -11.64 10.33
CA PRO A 207 -25.50 -12.46 9.12
C PRO A 207 -24.26 -13.36 9.00
N GLU A 208 -24.48 -14.68 8.96
CA GLU A 208 -23.39 -15.65 8.75
C GLU A 208 -22.82 -15.61 7.33
N ASN A 209 -23.69 -15.34 6.34
CA ASN A 209 -23.28 -15.17 4.96
C ASN A 209 -23.41 -13.70 4.54
N VAL A 210 -22.30 -13.08 4.19
CA VAL A 210 -22.25 -11.71 3.67
C VAL A 210 -21.79 -11.74 2.22
N GLY A 211 -22.63 -11.22 1.33
CA GLY A 211 -22.36 -11.11 -0.09
C GLY A 211 -22.04 -9.69 -0.53
N ALA A 212 -21.15 -9.55 -1.50
CA ALA A 212 -20.82 -8.30 -2.15
C ALA A 212 -20.59 -8.51 -3.64
N TRP A 213 -20.96 -7.53 -4.46
CA TRP A 213 -20.77 -7.57 -5.91
C TRP A 213 -20.24 -6.24 -6.45
N SER A 214 -19.53 -6.30 -7.59
CA SER A 214 -19.15 -5.09 -8.32
C SER A 214 -19.38 -5.23 -9.81
N SER A 215 -19.52 -4.09 -10.48
CA SER A 215 -19.51 -3.97 -11.93
C SER A 215 -18.49 -2.92 -12.36
N ARG A 216 -17.79 -3.20 -13.46
CA ARG A 216 -16.70 -2.38 -13.99
C ARG A 216 -16.92 -2.07 -15.46
N ILE A 217 -16.48 -0.88 -15.86
CA ILE A 217 -16.40 -0.48 -17.25
C ILE A 217 -15.06 0.23 -17.50
N ASN A 218 -14.42 -0.13 -18.61
CA ASN A 218 -13.28 0.62 -19.14
C ASN A 218 -13.60 1.00 -20.60
N ILE A 219 -13.38 2.26 -20.95
CA ILE A 219 -13.57 2.80 -22.29
C ILE A 219 -12.32 3.58 -22.68
N GLY A 220 -11.62 3.10 -23.73
CA GLY A 220 -10.46 3.76 -24.30
C GLY A 220 -10.73 4.23 -25.72
N ARG A 221 -10.41 5.50 -26.04
CA ARG A 221 -10.48 6.02 -27.41
C ARG A 221 -9.36 7.01 -27.68
N GLY A 222 -8.40 6.60 -28.49
CA GLY A 222 -7.28 7.45 -28.88
C GLY A 222 -6.43 7.87 -27.70
N ARG A 223 -6.63 9.09 -27.20
CA ARG A 223 -5.88 9.68 -26.08
C ARG A 223 -6.67 9.71 -24.78
N TRP A 224 -7.91 9.29 -24.81
CA TRP A 224 -8.81 9.30 -23.67
C TRP A 224 -9.01 7.89 -23.14
N ASN A 225 -9.01 7.74 -21.83
CA ASN A 225 -9.44 6.54 -21.13
C ASN A 225 -10.39 6.93 -20.01
N PHE A 226 -11.42 6.14 -19.79
CA PHE A 226 -12.37 6.26 -18.70
C PHE A 226 -12.51 4.90 -18.04
N ASP A 227 -12.41 4.87 -16.72
CA ASP A 227 -12.57 3.70 -15.87
C ASP A 227 -13.63 3.99 -14.82
N GLY A 228 -14.50 3.03 -14.56
CA GLY A 228 -15.48 3.11 -13.50
C GLY A 228 -15.71 1.75 -12.85
N GLU A 229 -15.80 1.72 -11.53
CA GLU A 229 -16.19 0.54 -10.76
C GLU A 229 -17.15 0.94 -9.65
N TYR A 230 -18.31 0.28 -9.62
CA TYR A 230 -19.28 0.39 -8.54
C TYR A 230 -19.36 -0.94 -7.80
N ALA A 231 -19.38 -0.90 -6.46
CA ALA A 231 -19.52 -2.06 -5.61
C ALA A 231 -20.65 -1.88 -4.60
N HIS A 232 -21.29 -2.99 -4.27
CA HIS A 232 -22.32 -3.08 -3.24
C HIS A 232 -22.06 -4.28 -2.34
N LYS A 233 -22.20 -4.09 -1.03
CA LYS A 233 -22.07 -5.11 0.01
C LYS A 233 -23.36 -5.12 0.84
N ILE A 234 -23.93 -6.29 1.11
CA ILE A 234 -25.01 -6.39 2.10
C ILE A 234 -24.47 -6.06 3.50
N ASN A 235 -25.34 -5.78 4.44
CA ASN A 235 -24.93 -5.40 5.79
C ASN A 235 -24.05 -6.46 6.45
N ASP A 236 -23.04 -5.99 7.17
CA ASP A 236 -22.07 -6.79 7.92
C ASP A 236 -21.74 -6.04 9.21
N PRO A 237 -22.61 -6.12 10.24
CA PRO A 237 -22.38 -5.47 11.51
C PRO A 237 -21.09 -5.99 12.15
N SER A 238 -20.20 -5.08 12.51
CA SER A 238 -18.91 -5.38 13.11
C SER A 238 -18.46 -4.24 14.05
N PRO A 239 -17.49 -4.46 14.93
CA PRO A 239 -16.92 -3.38 15.74
C PRO A 239 -16.45 -2.19 14.90
N ASP A 240 -15.88 -2.43 13.72
CA ASP A 240 -15.40 -1.39 12.80
C ASP A 240 -16.47 -0.39 12.38
N ASN A 241 -17.72 -0.83 12.19
CA ASN A 241 -18.81 0.05 11.78
C ASN A 241 -19.81 0.37 12.90
N GLY A 242 -19.46 0.06 14.16
CA GLY A 242 -20.32 0.30 15.32
C GLY A 242 -21.53 -0.63 15.40
N LEU A 243 -21.46 -1.84 14.82
CA LEU A 243 -22.51 -2.85 14.83
C LEU A 243 -23.84 -2.38 14.19
N ILE A 244 -23.74 -1.60 13.11
CA ILE A 244 -24.91 -1.14 12.35
C ILE A 244 -25.26 -2.08 11.20
N TYR A 245 -26.55 -2.22 10.89
CA TYR A 245 -27.09 -3.09 9.83
C TYR A 245 -27.24 -2.38 8.49
N LYS A 246 -26.30 -1.48 8.18
CA LYS A 246 -26.28 -0.74 6.93
C LYS A 246 -25.57 -1.53 5.82
N ASN A 247 -26.17 -1.54 4.65
CA ASN A 247 -25.48 -2.00 3.44
C ASN A 247 -24.32 -1.06 3.08
N GLY A 248 -23.26 -1.61 2.51
CA GLY A 248 -22.13 -0.85 2.00
C GLY A 248 -22.23 -0.57 0.51
N ASN A 249 -21.64 0.54 0.07
CA ASN A 249 -21.43 0.81 -1.34
C ASN A 249 -20.17 1.63 -1.58
N SER A 250 -19.59 1.47 -2.75
CA SER A 250 -18.46 2.28 -3.16
C SER A 250 -18.48 2.53 -4.66
N LEU A 251 -18.03 3.72 -5.06
CA LEU A 251 -17.84 4.12 -6.44
C LEU A 251 -16.45 4.67 -6.63
N ILE A 252 -15.75 4.18 -7.66
CA ILE A 252 -14.47 4.73 -8.13
C ILE A 252 -14.66 5.09 -9.59
N LEU A 253 -14.32 6.33 -9.96
CA LEU A 253 -14.34 6.81 -11.33
C LEU A 253 -12.97 7.43 -11.64
N SER A 254 -12.47 7.20 -12.85
CA SER A 254 -11.24 7.84 -13.32
C SER A 254 -11.37 8.18 -14.80
N GLY A 255 -11.00 9.39 -15.17
CA GLY A 255 -10.89 9.83 -16.55
C GLY A 255 -9.48 10.33 -16.81
N SER A 256 -8.87 9.89 -17.91
CA SER A 256 -7.53 10.31 -18.27
C SER A 256 -7.40 10.76 -19.72
N TYR A 257 -6.52 11.74 -19.93
CA TYR A 257 -6.07 12.18 -21.23
C TYR A 257 -4.56 12.11 -21.31
N SER A 258 -4.03 11.44 -22.34
CA SER A 258 -2.59 11.25 -22.52
C SER A 258 -2.14 11.54 -23.94
N LYS A 259 -1.13 12.41 -24.08
CA LYS A 259 -0.37 12.60 -25.32
C LYS A 259 1.10 12.79 -25.00
N LYS A 260 1.98 12.69 -25.98
CA LYS A 260 3.41 12.89 -25.80
C LYS A 260 3.71 14.18 -25.03
N GLY A 261 4.24 14.06 -23.82
CA GLY A 261 4.61 15.19 -22.95
C GLY A 261 3.46 15.84 -22.18
N LEU A 262 2.23 15.31 -22.24
CA LEU A 262 1.11 15.80 -21.43
C LEU A 262 0.29 14.61 -20.93
N GLY A 263 0.02 14.56 -19.65
CA GLY A 263 -0.91 13.64 -18.99
C GLY A 263 -1.83 14.39 -18.04
N ILE A 264 -3.10 14.03 -18.05
CA ILE A 264 -4.12 14.57 -17.13
C ILE A 264 -4.93 13.39 -16.63
N VAL A 265 -5.14 13.30 -15.32
CA VAL A 265 -6.05 12.31 -14.72
C VAL A 265 -6.95 13.03 -13.72
N LEU A 266 -8.23 12.72 -13.76
CA LEU A 266 -9.21 13.11 -12.77
C LEU A 266 -9.84 11.85 -12.21
N SER A 267 -9.78 11.68 -10.89
CA SER A 267 -10.34 10.52 -10.19
C SER A 267 -11.30 10.98 -9.10
N GLY A 268 -12.36 10.22 -8.89
CA GLY A 268 -13.33 10.42 -7.84
C GLY A 268 -13.60 9.11 -7.11
N LYS A 269 -13.81 9.19 -5.80
CA LYS A 269 -14.11 8.03 -4.96
C LYS A 269 -15.21 8.38 -3.97
N ARG A 270 -16.10 7.43 -3.75
CA ARG A 270 -17.02 7.40 -2.62
C ARG A 270 -16.99 6.02 -1.99
N VAL A 271 -16.90 5.98 -0.68
CA VAL A 271 -16.92 4.76 0.14
C VAL A 271 -17.93 4.97 1.25
N ASP A 272 -18.81 4.02 1.47
CA ASP A 272 -19.84 4.05 2.50
C ASP A 272 -20.02 2.65 3.07
N ASN A 273 -19.63 2.45 4.32
CA ASN A 273 -19.75 1.19 5.06
C ASN A 273 -19.16 -0.04 4.34
N MET A 274 -17.94 0.11 3.78
CA MET A 274 -17.28 -0.94 2.99
C MET A 274 -16.19 -1.70 3.73
N SER A 275 -16.09 -1.61 5.06
CA SER A 275 -15.27 -2.55 5.82
C SER A 275 -15.75 -3.97 5.54
N PHE A 276 -14.85 -4.84 5.06
CA PHE A 276 -15.18 -6.21 4.69
C PHE A 276 -14.04 -7.14 5.09
N ARG A 277 -14.25 -7.92 6.14
CA ARG A 277 -13.27 -8.81 6.74
C ARG A 277 -13.78 -10.23 6.77
N SER A 278 -12.91 -11.22 6.71
CA SER A 278 -13.30 -12.63 6.86
C SER A 278 -13.63 -13.01 8.31
N ASP A 279 -13.11 -12.26 9.28
CA ASP A 279 -13.51 -12.26 10.69
C ASP A 279 -13.91 -10.83 11.08
N ARG A 280 -15.16 -10.63 11.53
CA ARG A 280 -15.69 -9.30 11.86
C ARG A 280 -15.10 -8.69 13.13
N ASN A 281 -14.45 -9.50 13.97
CA ASN A 281 -13.76 -9.05 15.18
C ASN A 281 -12.27 -8.77 14.95
N ALA A 282 -11.75 -9.03 13.75
CA ALA A 282 -10.37 -8.72 13.42
C ALA A 282 -10.12 -7.21 13.45
N GLU A 283 -8.95 -6.82 13.91
CA GLU A 283 -8.59 -5.43 14.14
C GLU A 283 -7.66 -4.88 13.03
N LEU A 284 -7.59 -3.58 12.89
CA LEU A 284 -6.66 -2.83 12.03
C LEU A 284 -6.69 -3.33 10.58
N THR A 285 -5.59 -3.92 10.12
CA THR A 285 -5.41 -4.42 8.75
C THR A 285 -5.62 -5.92 8.60
N GLN A 286 -5.94 -6.61 9.71
CA GLN A 286 -6.08 -8.07 9.73
C GLN A 286 -7.32 -8.53 8.98
N LEU A 287 -7.18 -9.65 8.26
CA LEU A 287 -8.25 -10.38 7.60
C LEU A 287 -9.16 -9.53 6.69
N ASN A 288 -8.66 -8.39 6.19
CA ASN A 288 -9.35 -7.61 5.17
C ASN A 288 -9.50 -8.43 3.89
N ILE A 289 -10.74 -8.57 3.42
CA ILE A 289 -11.05 -9.20 2.12
C ILE A 289 -10.82 -8.21 1.00
N ASN A 290 -11.21 -6.95 1.20
CA ASN A 290 -11.14 -5.88 0.21
C ASN A 290 -9.98 -4.91 0.47
N PHE A 291 -9.69 -4.10 -0.55
CA PHE A 291 -8.72 -3.01 -0.49
C PHE A 291 -9.34 -1.73 -1.06
N LEU A 292 -9.41 -0.70 -0.24
CA LEU A 292 -9.98 0.59 -0.63
C LEU A 292 -8.84 1.53 -1.04
N THR A 293 -8.68 1.75 -2.32
CA THR A 293 -7.62 2.59 -2.89
C THR A 293 -7.67 4.00 -2.31
N SER A 294 -6.53 4.52 -1.86
CA SER A 294 -6.40 5.91 -1.42
C SER A 294 -6.45 6.89 -2.59
N LEU A 295 -7.02 8.07 -2.36
CA LEU A 295 -6.97 9.21 -3.29
C LEU A 295 -5.94 10.22 -2.79
N ASN A 296 -4.66 9.87 -2.85
CA ASN A 296 -3.56 10.77 -2.57
C ASN A 296 -2.31 10.33 -3.33
N LYS A 297 -1.36 11.24 -3.46
CA LYS A 297 -0.05 10.90 -3.97
C LYS A 297 0.77 10.21 -2.89
N GLN A 298 1.31 9.02 -3.18
CA GLN A 298 2.25 8.37 -2.28
C GLN A 298 3.52 9.24 -2.12
N GLN A 299 3.82 9.63 -0.88
CA GLN A 299 4.96 10.49 -0.57
C GLN A 299 6.21 9.64 -0.28
N SER A 300 7.35 10.04 -0.90
CA SER A 300 8.68 9.47 -0.62
C SER A 300 9.53 10.38 0.28
N TYR A 301 9.09 11.61 0.51
CA TYR A 301 9.82 12.61 1.32
C TYR A 301 9.49 12.45 2.79
N SER A 302 10.52 12.46 3.64
CA SER A 302 10.39 12.20 5.08
C SER A 302 9.42 13.15 5.78
N LEU A 303 9.49 14.47 5.47
CA LEU A 303 8.62 15.46 6.11
C LEU A 303 7.19 15.43 5.53
N ALA A 304 7.01 15.06 4.26
CA ALA A 304 5.68 14.88 3.69
C ALA A 304 4.95 13.64 4.25
N ALA A 305 5.72 12.64 4.67
CA ALA A 305 5.18 11.43 5.30
C ALA A 305 4.80 11.63 6.79
N LEU A 306 4.96 12.83 7.37
CA LEU A 306 4.53 13.11 8.74
C LEU A 306 3.01 13.13 8.91
N TYR A 307 2.28 13.50 7.87
CA TYR A 307 0.82 13.66 7.87
C TYR A 307 0.20 12.80 6.77
N PRO A 308 0.24 11.46 6.92
CA PRO A 308 -0.25 10.55 5.90
C PRO A 308 -1.78 10.53 5.84
N TYR A 309 -2.29 10.23 4.67
CA TYR A 309 -3.70 9.92 4.50
C TYR A 309 -3.99 8.46 4.86
N VAL A 310 -5.05 8.25 5.63
CA VAL A 310 -5.57 6.93 6.00
C VAL A 310 -6.97 6.77 5.42
N THR A 311 -7.19 5.72 4.63
CA THR A 311 -8.50 5.43 4.02
C THR A 311 -9.55 5.16 5.09
N GLN A 312 -10.74 5.74 4.91
CA GLN A 312 -11.89 5.61 5.84
C GLN A 312 -12.92 4.61 5.28
N PRO A 313 -12.86 3.32 5.64
CA PRO A 313 -13.73 2.28 5.05
C PRO A 313 -15.22 2.48 5.37
N ASN A 314 -15.53 3.19 6.46
CA ASN A 314 -16.89 3.43 6.92
C ASN A 314 -17.48 4.77 6.48
N GLY A 315 -16.72 5.54 5.68
CA GLY A 315 -17.31 6.72 5.06
C GLY A 315 -16.35 7.81 4.64
N GLU A 316 -16.11 7.91 3.34
CA GLU A 316 -15.39 9.03 2.74
C GLU A 316 -15.85 9.29 1.30
N THR A 317 -15.67 10.52 0.85
CA THR A 317 -15.83 10.92 -0.55
C THR A 317 -14.73 11.90 -0.92
N GLY A 318 -14.14 11.77 -2.10
CA GLY A 318 -13.00 12.58 -2.47
C GLY A 318 -12.76 12.65 -3.98
N LEU A 319 -11.91 13.60 -4.34
CA LEU A 319 -11.46 13.85 -5.71
C LEU A 319 -9.94 13.98 -5.73
N GLN A 320 -9.33 13.50 -6.80
CA GLN A 320 -7.91 13.68 -7.09
C GLN A 320 -7.73 14.14 -8.53
N PHE A 321 -6.84 15.10 -8.72
CA PHE A 321 -6.42 15.61 -10.01
C PHE A 321 -4.91 15.47 -10.14
N ASP A 322 -4.45 14.88 -11.25
CA ASP A 322 -3.06 14.74 -11.61
C ASP A 322 -2.80 15.39 -12.95
N PHE A 323 -1.78 16.22 -13.00
CA PHE A 323 -1.33 16.90 -14.20
C PHE A 323 0.17 16.72 -14.37
N PHE A 324 0.59 16.23 -15.53
CA PHE A 324 1.97 16.13 -15.96
C PHE A 324 2.17 16.89 -17.25
N TYR A 325 3.20 17.73 -17.32
CA TYR A 325 3.57 18.40 -18.54
C TYR A 325 5.09 18.49 -18.72
N LYS A 326 5.54 18.04 -19.90
CA LYS A 326 6.93 18.18 -20.31
C LYS A 326 7.11 19.46 -21.10
N ILE A 327 7.68 20.48 -20.48
CA ILE A 327 7.96 21.77 -21.07
C ILE A 327 9.04 21.60 -22.15
N PRO A 328 8.80 22.06 -23.39
CA PRO A 328 9.72 21.85 -24.51
C PRO A 328 11.10 22.45 -24.26
N LYS A 329 12.12 21.85 -24.87
CA LYS A 329 13.46 22.43 -24.94
C LYS A 329 13.42 23.76 -25.68
N ASN A 330 14.38 24.64 -25.36
CA ASN A 330 14.55 25.97 -25.96
C ASN A 330 13.35 26.90 -25.78
N SER A 331 12.49 26.64 -24.78
CA SER A 331 11.45 27.54 -24.31
C SER A 331 11.90 28.29 -23.04
N LEU A 332 11.19 29.39 -22.67
CA LEU A 332 11.52 30.22 -21.50
C LEU A 332 11.71 29.42 -20.21
N LEU A 333 10.77 28.54 -19.89
CA LEU A 333 10.81 27.68 -18.69
C LEU A 333 11.56 26.37 -18.91
N GLY A 334 11.60 25.86 -20.15
CA GLY A 334 12.26 24.59 -20.48
C GLY A 334 13.77 24.69 -20.58
N GLY A 335 14.31 25.84 -21.01
CA GLY A 335 15.74 25.98 -21.25
C GLY A 335 16.30 24.98 -22.26
N LYS A 336 17.62 24.77 -22.26
CA LYS A 336 18.32 23.88 -23.22
C LYS A 336 17.84 22.42 -23.20
N TYR A 337 17.41 21.89 -22.03
CA TYR A 337 17.16 20.46 -21.85
C TYR A 337 15.67 20.12 -21.71
N GLY A 338 14.80 21.13 -21.60
CA GLY A 338 13.41 20.95 -21.20
C GLY A 338 13.27 20.85 -19.69
N SER A 339 12.03 20.93 -19.22
CA SER A 339 11.65 20.76 -17.81
C SER A 339 10.40 19.89 -17.72
N GLU A 340 10.10 19.37 -16.53
CA GLU A 340 8.88 18.59 -16.28
C GLU A 340 8.18 19.21 -15.08
N ILE A 341 6.90 19.51 -15.23
CA ILE A 341 6.02 19.96 -14.15
C ILE A 341 5.01 18.87 -13.84
N ASN A 342 4.84 18.57 -12.55
CA ASN A 342 3.78 17.71 -12.06
C ASN A 342 2.97 18.48 -11.03
N VAL A 343 1.67 18.41 -11.13
CA VAL A 343 0.73 18.95 -10.15
C VAL A 343 -0.20 17.82 -9.75
N ASN A 344 -0.31 17.56 -8.46
CA ASN A 344 -1.30 16.67 -7.89
C ASN A 344 -2.12 17.47 -6.86
N PHE A 345 -3.41 17.33 -6.92
CA PHE A 345 -4.32 17.85 -5.92
C PHE A 345 -5.29 16.75 -5.52
N SER A 346 -5.42 16.50 -4.23
CA SER A 346 -6.38 15.55 -3.69
C SER A 346 -7.12 16.16 -2.51
N ASN A 347 -8.39 15.82 -2.37
CA ASN A 347 -9.18 16.16 -1.19
C ASN A 347 -10.10 15.00 -0.83
N CYS A 348 -10.42 14.90 0.46
CA CYS A 348 -11.31 13.90 1.00
C CYS A 348 -12.16 14.50 2.12
N TYR A 349 -13.43 14.17 2.14
CA TYR A 349 -14.43 14.61 3.10
C TYR A 349 -15.16 13.40 3.68
N THR A 350 -15.76 13.57 4.84
CA THR A 350 -16.74 12.63 5.38
C THR A 350 -17.97 12.52 4.47
N LEU A 351 -18.80 11.53 4.69
CA LEU A 351 -20.11 11.44 4.05
C LEU A 351 -21.11 12.41 4.70
N HIS A 352 -22.00 12.95 3.89
CA HIS A 352 -23.21 13.61 4.42
C HIS A 352 -24.17 12.55 4.96
N LYS A 353 -24.21 12.41 6.28
CA LYS A 353 -25.04 11.45 7.00
C LYS A 353 -26.24 12.14 7.62
N THR A 354 -27.40 11.48 7.62
CA THR A 354 -28.63 11.90 8.26
C THR A 354 -29.19 10.78 9.13
N ASN A 355 -30.08 11.13 10.05
CA ASN A 355 -30.72 10.14 10.91
C ASN A 355 -31.50 9.14 10.05
N PRO A 356 -31.42 7.85 10.35
CA PRO A 356 -32.29 6.86 9.73
C PRO A 356 -33.76 7.04 10.20
N ILE A 357 -34.69 6.41 9.49
CA ILE A 357 -36.12 6.52 9.78
C ILE A 357 -36.48 5.94 11.15
N ASP A 358 -35.72 4.95 11.58
CA ASP A 358 -36.00 4.16 12.81
C ASP A 358 -35.38 4.76 14.08
N THR A 359 -34.53 5.80 13.94
CA THR A 359 -33.87 6.43 15.11
C THR A 359 -33.73 7.94 14.98
N ASN A 360 -33.55 8.61 16.11
CA ASN A 360 -33.31 10.06 16.19
C ASN A 360 -31.82 10.41 16.24
N SER A 361 -30.91 9.43 16.10
CA SER A 361 -29.47 9.60 16.20
C SER A 361 -28.74 8.72 15.18
N ILE A 362 -27.56 9.17 14.76
CA ILE A 362 -26.69 8.46 13.83
C ILE A 362 -25.83 7.43 14.59
N GLY A 363 -25.65 6.23 14.02
CA GLY A 363 -24.65 5.26 14.49
C GLY A 363 -25.03 4.46 15.72
N ILE A 364 -26.33 4.35 16.03
CA ILE A 364 -26.78 3.49 17.13
C ILE A 364 -26.58 2.03 16.75
N SER A 365 -25.85 1.29 17.59
CA SER A 365 -25.62 -0.15 17.41
C SER A 365 -26.94 -0.94 17.41
N GLY A 366 -27.05 -1.91 16.50
CA GLY A 366 -28.24 -2.73 16.34
C GLY A 366 -29.33 -2.11 15.46
N THR A 367 -29.11 -0.91 14.90
CA THR A 367 -30.03 -0.23 13.98
C THR A 367 -29.46 -0.14 12.58
N TYR A 368 -30.18 0.49 11.64
CA TYR A 368 -29.65 0.79 10.31
C TYR A 368 -28.46 1.77 10.34
N GLY A 369 -28.29 2.51 11.43
CA GLY A 369 -27.17 3.39 11.71
C GLY A 369 -27.29 4.79 11.14
N TYR A 370 -27.38 4.98 9.85
CA TYR A 370 -27.55 6.28 9.20
C TYR A 370 -28.00 6.14 7.73
N GLU A 371 -28.55 7.21 7.20
CA GLU A 371 -28.71 7.40 5.75
C GLU A 371 -27.60 8.30 5.21
N SER A 372 -27.27 8.16 3.94
CA SER A 372 -26.25 8.98 3.30
C SER A 372 -26.70 9.42 1.90
N ASN A 373 -26.47 10.69 1.58
CA ASN A 373 -26.70 11.20 0.24
C ASN A 373 -25.53 10.82 -0.67
N PHE A 374 -25.84 10.18 -1.81
CA PHE A 374 -24.81 9.62 -2.71
C PHE A 374 -23.90 10.68 -3.34
N PHE A 375 -24.43 11.85 -3.69
CA PHE A 375 -23.70 12.90 -4.40
C PHE A 375 -23.27 14.09 -3.53
N LYS A 376 -23.61 14.08 -2.24
CA LYS A 376 -23.31 15.18 -1.34
C LYS A 376 -22.09 14.87 -0.49
N PHE A 377 -21.14 15.80 -0.46
CA PHE A 377 -20.01 15.75 0.48
C PHE A 377 -20.51 16.02 1.90
N GLY A 378 -19.86 15.40 2.87
CA GLY A 378 -20.09 15.71 4.28
C GLY A 378 -19.44 17.04 4.67
N ASP A 379 -19.72 17.50 5.88
CA ASP A 379 -19.31 18.81 6.36
C ASP A 379 -17.85 18.86 6.84
N GLU A 380 -17.29 17.69 7.23
CA GLU A 380 -15.93 17.60 7.74
C GLU A 380 -14.94 17.21 6.65
N LYS A 381 -13.96 18.06 6.41
CA LYS A 381 -12.80 17.73 5.58
C LYS A 381 -11.88 16.79 6.35
N ILE A 382 -11.52 15.66 5.73
CA ILE A 382 -10.61 14.65 6.30
C ILE A 382 -9.17 14.98 5.92
N PHE A 383 -8.93 15.20 4.63
CA PHE A 383 -7.60 15.39 4.08
C PHE A 383 -7.63 16.28 2.83
N GLN A 384 -6.57 17.06 2.64
CA GLN A 384 -6.33 17.76 1.38
C GLN A 384 -4.82 17.88 1.18
N GLU A 385 -4.36 17.65 -0.03
CA GLU A 385 -2.98 17.85 -0.43
C GLU A 385 -2.90 18.52 -1.81
N LEU A 386 -2.08 19.57 -1.91
CA LEU A 386 -1.61 20.12 -3.17
C LEU A 386 -0.11 19.88 -3.27
N ASN A 387 0.33 19.19 -4.31
CA ASN A 387 1.72 18.90 -4.56
C ASN A 387 2.11 19.44 -5.95
N ILE A 388 3.11 20.31 -6.00
CA ILE A 388 3.63 20.90 -7.24
C ILE A 388 5.12 20.61 -7.30
N SER A 389 5.58 19.90 -8.34
CA SER A 389 6.99 19.63 -8.55
C SER A 389 7.48 20.08 -9.91
N LEU A 390 8.70 20.63 -9.94
CA LEU A 390 9.40 21.06 -11.14
C LEU A 390 10.76 20.37 -11.22
N LYS A 391 10.91 19.48 -12.20
CA LYS A 391 12.18 18.81 -12.50
C LYS A 391 12.88 19.51 -13.66
N LYS A 392 14.13 19.93 -13.46
CA LYS A 392 14.91 20.64 -14.45
C LYS A 392 16.34 20.11 -14.55
N LYS A 393 16.75 19.80 -15.77
CA LYS A 393 18.15 19.51 -16.06
C LYS A 393 18.87 20.85 -16.37
N ILE A 394 19.73 21.29 -15.46
CA ILE A 394 20.45 22.56 -15.57
C ILE A 394 21.58 22.44 -16.61
N ASN A 395 22.36 21.34 -16.53
CA ASN A 395 23.41 21.04 -17.49
C ASN A 395 23.58 19.52 -17.62
N LYS A 396 24.63 19.03 -18.31
CA LYS A 396 24.86 17.58 -18.52
C LYS A 396 25.10 16.82 -17.20
N LYS A 397 25.54 17.52 -16.15
CA LYS A 397 25.91 16.92 -14.87
C LYS A 397 24.91 17.20 -13.75
N LEU A 398 24.18 18.33 -13.79
CA LEU A 398 23.31 18.78 -12.70
C LEU A 398 21.85 18.69 -13.10
N LYS A 399 21.08 17.99 -12.27
CA LYS A 399 19.61 17.99 -12.25
C LYS A 399 19.12 18.59 -10.95
N LEU A 400 18.01 19.28 -11.03
CA LEU A 400 17.32 19.93 -9.92
C LEU A 400 15.87 19.44 -9.91
N ASN A 401 15.34 19.16 -8.74
CA ASN A 401 13.92 18.95 -8.49
C ASN A 401 13.49 19.83 -7.32
N THR A 402 12.49 20.67 -7.55
CA THR A 402 11.86 21.48 -6.49
C THR A 402 10.43 21.04 -6.32
N THR A 403 10.01 20.85 -5.08
CA THR A 403 8.63 20.43 -4.76
C THR A 403 8.07 21.31 -3.66
N TYR A 404 6.85 21.77 -3.83
CA TYR A 404 6.03 22.42 -2.81
C TYR A 404 4.83 21.54 -2.52
N ILE A 405 4.56 21.34 -1.24
CA ILE A 405 3.40 20.56 -0.78
C ILE A 405 2.65 21.41 0.26
N ASN A 406 1.34 21.53 0.09
CA ASN A 406 0.45 22.10 1.09
C ASN A 406 -0.49 20.98 1.56
N VAL A 407 -0.53 20.74 2.86
CA VAL A 407 -1.31 19.67 3.48
C VAL A 407 -2.31 20.24 4.47
N PHE A 408 -3.54 19.75 4.38
CA PHE A 408 -4.52 19.77 5.46
C PHE A 408 -4.76 18.32 5.93
N ASN A 409 -4.64 18.09 7.22
CA ASN A 409 -4.82 16.77 7.85
C ASN A 409 -5.72 16.92 9.08
N ASN A 410 -6.84 16.20 9.11
CA ASN A 410 -7.70 16.09 10.28
C ASN A 410 -7.27 14.85 11.08
N ASP A 411 -6.34 15.06 12.00
CA ASP A 411 -5.65 14.01 12.73
C ASP A 411 -6.61 13.10 13.50
N LYS A 412 -7.62 13.68 14.13
CA LYS A 412 -8.66 12.94 14.87
C LYS A 412 -9.39 11.94 13.98
N ILE A 413 -9.88 12.37 12.81
CA ILE A 413 -10.63 11.48 11.92
C ILE A 413 -9.71 10.42 11.31
N LEU A 414 -8.53 10.80 10.85
CA LEU A 414 -7.59 9.89 10.19
C LEU A 414 -7.10 8.79 11.13
N LYS A 415 -6.82 9.12 12.38
CA LYS A 415 -6.33 8.15 13.38
C LYS A 415 -7.43 7.32 14.02
N SER A 416 -8.70 7.74 13.98
CA SER A 416 -9.81 7.00 14.59
C SER A 416 -9.94 5.56 14.08
N GLN A 417 -9.54 5.30 12.84
CA GLN A 417 -9.55 3.96 12.23
C GLN A 417 -8.37 3.06 12.68
N LEU A 418 -7.39 3.64 13.35
CA LEU A 418 -6.18 2.93 13.80
C LEU A 418 -6.21 2.63 15.30
N THR A 419 -7.32 2.90 15.98
CA THR A 419 -7.46 2.80 17.46
C THR A 419 -6.38 3.62 18.21
N ILE A 420 -5.84 4.65 17.57
CA ILE A 420 -4.85 5.56 18.11
C ILE A 420 -5.56 6.86 18.48
N ASP A 421 -5.26 7.42 19.65
CA ASP A 421 -5.76 8.74 20.02
C ASP A 421 -5.18 9.80 19.08
N GLY A 422 -6.01 10.30 18.17
CA GLY A 422 -5.71 11.47 17.34
C GLY A 422 -5.78 12.74 18.19
N SER A 423 -4.91 13.71 17.88
CA SER A 423 -5.08 15.04 18.43
C SER A 423 -6.37 15.69 17.92
N GLU A 424 -7.02 16.53 18.71
CA GLU A 424 -8.19 17.32 18.26
C GLU A 424 -7.81 18.36 17.19
N GLU A 425 -6.54 18.42 16.80
CA GLU A 425 -6.02 19.44 15.92
C GLU A 425 -6.29 19.15 14.44
N LYS A 426 -6.71 20.21 13.74
CA LYS A 426 -6.70 20.28 12.28
C LYS A 426 -5.36 20.88 11.86
N ILE A 427 -4.51 20.07 11.25
CA ILE A 427 -3.13 20.43 10.93
C ILE A 427 -3.06 21.04 9.55
N PHE A 428 -2.40 22.22 9.45
CA PHE A 428 -2.08 22.91 8.20
C PHE A 428 -0.57 23.00 8.06
N ALA A 429 -0.01 22.34 7.06
CA ALA A 429 1.43 22.33 6.85
C ALA A 429 1.81 22.76 5.42
N ASN A 430 2.93 23.50 5.32
CA ASN A 430 3.58 23.81 4.05
C ASN A 430 4.96 23.15 4.05
N ILE A 431 5.29 22.44 3.00
CA ILE A 431 6.55 21.70 2.88
C ILE A 431 7.25 22.14 1.60
N PHE A 432 8.49 22.58 1.74
CA PHE A 432 9.38 22.96 0.63
C PHE A 432 10.50 21.94 0.53
N ILE A 433 10.76 21.47 -0.67
CA ILE A 433 11.73 20.41 -0.93
C ILE A 433 12.62 20.82 -2.10
N LEU A 434 13.92 20.67 -1.91
CA LEU A 434 14.93 20.88 -2.93
C LEU A 434 15.84 19.67 -3.01
N GLU A 435 15.82 19.01 -4.16
CA GLU A 435 16.73 17.89 -4.45
C GLU A 435 17.71 18.30 -5.56
N THR A 436 18.97 17.90 -5.41
CA THR A 436 19.95 18.00 -6.49
C THR A 436 20.57 16.64 -6.77
N GLU A 437 20.87 16.37 -8.03
CA GLU A 437 21.67 15.23 -8.47
C GLU A 437 22.83 15.75 -9.33
N TYR A 438 24.04 15.59 -8.82
CA TYR A 438 25.26 15.96 -9.53
C TYR A 438 26.03 14.73 -9.98
N LYS A 439 26.19 14.58 -11.29
CA LYS A 439 26.93 13.49 -11.92
C LYS A 439 28.44 13.82 -11.94
N LEU A 440 29.23 13.11 -11.15
CA LEU A 440 30.70 13.21 -11.16
C LEU A 440 31.28 12.56 -12.42
N LYS A 441 31.00 11.27 -12.60
CA LYS A 441 31.37 10.46 -13.77
C LYS A 441 30.35 9.34 -13.99
N SER A 442 30.60 8.42 -14.92
CA SER A 442 29.69 7.28 -15.11
C SER A 442 29.53 6.49 -13.81
N ARG A 443 28.28 6.19 -13.42
CA ARG A 443 27.90 5.47 -12.18
C ARG A 443 28.38 6.12 -10.87
N HIS A 444 28.75 7.41 -10.88
CA HIS A 444 29.12 8.14 -9.67
C HIS A 444 28.30 9.42 -9.61
N THR A 445 27.49 9.55 -8.59
CA THR A 445 26.61 10.70 -8.38
C THR A 445 26.62 11.15 -6.93
N ILE A 446 26.42 12.43 -6.73
CA ILE A 446 26.08 13.01 -5.43
C ILE A 446 24.64 13.45 -5.51
N LYS A 447 23.82 13.06 -4.55
CA LYS A 447 22.48 13.59 -4.36
C LYS A 447 22.43 14.36 -3.06
N THR A 448 21.75 15.50 -3.07
CA THR A 448 21.42 16.23 -1.87
C THR A 448 19.93 16.50 -1.83
N GLU A 449 19.36 16.50 -0.65
CA GLU A 449 17.96 16.81 -0.40
C GLU A 449 17.85 17.69 0.82
N ILE A 450 17.10 18.78 0.69
CA ILE A 450 16.76 19.69 1.78
C ILE A 450 15.25 19.80 1.81
N GLN A 451 14.67 19.62 2.98
CA GLN A 451 13.24 19.78 3.21
C GLN A 451 13.01 20.76 4.37
N HIS A 452 11.94 21.53 4.28
CA HIS A 452 11.50 22.42 5.34
C HIS A 452 9.99 22.36 5.46
N LEU A 453 9.48 22.00 6.64
CA LEU A 453 8.06 21.93 6.96
C LEU A 453 7.72 23.06 7.95
N GLN A 454 6.68 23.81 7.60
CA GLN A 454 6.11 24.86 8.43
C GLN A 454 4.70 24.50 8.87
N THR A 455 4.46 24.49 10.16
CA THR A 455 3.14 24.36 10.77
C THR A 455 3.12 25.02 12.15
N LYS A 456 1.95 25.51 12.58
CA LYS A 456 1.73 26.02 13.93
C LYS A 456 1.13 24.98 14.88
N GLN A 457 0.78 23.82 14.34
CA GLN A 457 0.10 22.74 15.06
C GLN A 457 1.05 21.59 15.31
N HIS A 458 0.59 20.61 16.11
CA HIS A 458 1.25 19.35 16.39
C HIS A 458 2.68 19.55 16.94
N PHE A 459 3.70 19.08 16.25
CA PHE A 459 5.10 19.19 16.69
C PHE A 459 5.83 20.44 16.12
N GLY A 460 5.10 21.38 15.50
CA GLY A 460 5.68 22.61 14.95
C GLY A 460 6.58 22.36 13.73
N ASN A 461 7.57 23.22 13.54
CA ASN A 461 8.39 23.25 12.33
C ASN A 461 9.50 22.21 12.33
N TRP A 462 9.84 21.74 11.12
CA TRP A 462 10.90 20.76 10.89
C TRP A 462 11.84 21.19 9.77
N GLY A 463 13.11 20.82 9.90
CA GLY A 463 14.09 20.84 8.83
C GLY A 463 14.63 19.43 8.56
N MET A 464 15.04 19.16 7.34
CA MET A 464 15.71 17.91 6.98
C MET A 464 16.81 18.20 5.98
N GLY A 465 17.99 17.59 6.18
CA GLY A 465 19.08 17.58 5.23
C GLY A 465 19.58 16.16 4.98
N MET A 466 19.85 15.83 3.71
CA MET A 466 20.45 14.55 3.31
C MET A 466 21.52 14.77 2.25
N ILE A 467 22.57 13.98 2.34
CA ILE A 467 23.58 13.80 1.27
C ILE A 467 23.78 12.31 1.00
N GLU A 468 23.81 11.94 -0.27
CA GLU A 468 24.05 10.57 -0.72
C GLU A 468 25.14 10.55 -1.81
N PHE A 469 26.09 9.66 -1.65
CA PHE A 469 27.15 9.37 -2.62
C PHE A 469 26.91 7.98 -3.22
N ASN A 470 26.71 7.91 -4.53
CA ASN A 470 26.65 6.65 -5.27
C ASN A 470 27.98 6.45 -6.01
N LEU A 471 28.69 5.37 -5.72
CA LEU A 471 30.02 5.05 -6.19
C LEU A 471 30.05 3.67 -6.86
N GLY A 472 29.47 3.58 -8.07
CA GLY A 472 29.30 2.31 -8.77
C GLY A 472 28.22 1.46 -8.14
N SER A 473 28.59 0.37 -7.47
CA SER A 473 27.67 -0.50 -6.72
C SER A 473 27.52 -0.11 -5.26
N PHE A 474 28.38 0.75 -4.73
CA PHE A 474 28.32 1.21 -3.35
C PHE A 474 27.55 2.52 -3.23
N PHE A 475 26.88 2.70 -2.11
CA PHE A 475 26.31 3.98 -1.73
C PHE A 475 26.58 4.29 -0.24
N PHE A 476 26.64 5.58 0.06
CA PHE A 476 26.77 6.13 1.40
C PHE A 476 25.79 7.29 1.52
N SER A 477 24.99 7.33 2.57
CA SER A 477 24.14 8.47 2.84
C SER A 477 24.19 8.87 4.31
N ALA A 478 24.03 10.16 4.55
CA ALA A 478 23.83 10.73 5.86
C ALA A 478 22.64 11.68 5.79
N GLN A 479 21.77 11.61 6.78
CA GLN A 479 20.62 12.49 6.90
C GLN A 479 20.37 12.88 8.35
N ASP A 480 19.74 14.04 8.52
CA ASP A 480 19.22 14.49 9.81
C ASP A 480 17.87 15.16 9.62
N LEU A 481 16.88 14.74 10.40
CA LEU A 481 15.61 15.43 10.55
C LEU A 481 15.62 16.15 11.90
N PHE A 482 15.43 17.44 11.88
CA PHE A 482 15.46 18.29 13.06
C PHE A 482 14.10 18.91 13.33
N ASN A 483 13.48 18.51 14.44
CA ASN A 483 12.24 19.11 14.95
C ASN A 483 12.58 20.28 15.86
N TYR A 484 12.79 21.46 15.30
CA TYR A 484 13.12 22.68 16.07
C TYR A 484 11.89 23.45 16.54
N GLY A 485 10.70 23.13 16.04
CA GLY A 485 9.45 23.78 16.38
C GLY A 485 8.67 23.10 17.50
N HIS A 486 9.15 21.99 18.05
CA HIS A 486 8.47 21.28 19.13
C HIS A 486 8.43 22.14 20.40
N PRO A 487 7.25 22.29 21.06
CA PRO A 487 7.09 23.19 22.19
C PRO A 487 7.96 22.85 23.41
N ASN A 488 8.30 21.57 23.60
CA ASN A 488 8.99 21.09 24.79
C ASN A 488 10.43 20.60 24.53
N SER A 489 10.78 20.27 23.28
CA SER A 489 12.11 19.73 22.96
C SER A 489 12.43 19.85 21.48
N ALA A 490 13.69 20.18 21.18
CA ALA A 490 14.22 20.16 19.82
C ALA A 490 14.99 18.84 19.62
N ASN A 491 14.44 17.93 18.81
CA ASN A 491 15.00 16.59 18.61
C ASN A 491 15.62 16.42 17.22
N HIS A 492 16.78 15.77 17.17
CA HIS A 492 17.46 15.32 15.98
C HIS A 492 17.22 13.82 15.74
N TYR A 493 16.88 13.47 14.51
CA TYR A 493 16.71 12.09 14.05
C TYR A 493 17.71 11.82 12.92
N TYR A 494 18.98 11.72 13.31
CA TYR A 494 20.07 11.47 12.36
C TYR A 494 20.16 10.01 11.99
N SER A 495 20.63 9.72 10.77
CA SER A 495 21.06 8.39 10.39
C SER A 495 22.15 8.40 9.34
N VAL A 496 23.02 7.41 9.43
CA VAL A 496 24.06 7.11 8.44
C VAL A 496 23.78 5.74 7.86
N THR A 497 23.80 5.65 6.54
CA THR A 497 23.51 4.41 5.82
C THR A 497 24.62 4.13 4.83
N THR A 498 25.04 2.89 4.72
CA THR A 498 25.95 2.41 3.68
C THR A 498 25.42 1.13 3.10
N GLY A 499 25.73 0.87 1.85
CA GLY A 499 25.30 -0.38 1.24
C GLY A 499 25.94 -0.66 -0.11
N LEU A 500 25.63 -1.87 -0.56
CA LEU A 500 26.04 -2.41 -1.86
C LEU A 500 24.79 -2.85 -2.61
N VAL A 501 24.70 -2.44 -3.88
CA VAL A 501 23.67 -2.93 -4.82
C VAL A 501 24.40 -3.49 -6.03
N LYS A 502 24.23 -4.78 -6.29
CA LYS A 502 24.81 -5.44 -7.47
C LYS A 502 23.78 -6.42 -8.03
N ASP A 503 23.37 -6.19 -9.26
CA ASP A 503 22.31 -6.95 -9.94
C ASP A 503 21.02 -6.97 -9.08
N SER A 504 20.52 -8.13 -8.69
CA SER A 504 19.36 -8.30 -7.82
C SER A 504 19.71 -8.38 -6.31
N HIS A 505 20.99 -8.19 -5.96
CA HIS A 505 21.47 -8.32 -4.59
C HIS A 505 21.65 -6.95 -3.95
N ARG A 506 21.16 -6.79 -2.73
CA ARG A 506 21.32 -5.58 -1.93
C ARG A 506 21.67 -5.95 -0.50
N ILE A 507 22.68 -5.27 0.03
CA ILE A 507 22.96 -5.22 1.46
C ILE A 507 23.00 -3.76 1.90
N GLU A 508 22.36 -3.46 3.00
CA GLU A 508 22.30 -2.12 3.58
C GLU A 508 22.53 -2.21 5.09
N LEU A 509 23.40 -1.36 5.60
CA LEU A 509 23.66 -1.18 7.03
C LEU A 509 23.32 0.27 7.36
N ARG A 510 22.55 0.48 8.41
CA ARG A 510 22.17 1.79 8.91
C ARG A 510 22.40 1.88 10.40
N TYR A 511 22.87 3.03 10.87
CA TYR A 511 22.85 3.41 12.28
C TYR A 511 22.13 4.74 12.42
N GLY A 512 21.27 4.87 13.44
CA GLY A 512 20.62 6.14 13.72
C GLY A 512 19.29 6.03 14.42
N LYS A 513 18.61 7.18 14.48
CA LYS A 513 17.36 7.39 15.18
C LYS A 513 16.18 7.38 14.20
N VAL A 514 15.10 6.74 14.59
CA VAL A 514 13.81 6.75 13.90
C VAL A 514 12.77 7.32 14.84
N ARG A 515 11.98 8.28 14.35
CA ARG A 515 10.87 8.81 15.13
C ARG A 515 9.71 7.81 15.21
N ALA A 516 8.94 7.87 16.28
CA ALA A 516 7.63 7.22 16.32
C ALA A 516 6.65 7.84 15.32
N GLY A 517 5.70 7.08 14.85
CA GLY A 517 4.62 7.56 14.00
C GLY A 517 4.07 6.52 13.04
N LEU A 518 3.24 6.97 12.10
CA LEU A 518 2.60 6.10 11.12
C LEU A 518 3.51 5.86 9.90
N PHE A 519 3.63 4.62 9.50
CA PHE A 519 4.18 4.20 8.23
C PHE A 519 3.02 3.74 7.33
N CYS A 520 2.85 4.38 6.19
CA CYS A 520 1.69 4.17 5.32
C CYS A 520 2.09 3.87 3.87
N VAL A 521 1.37 2.94 3.25
CA VAL A 521 1.46 2.60 1.83
C VAL A 521 0.04 2.47 1.28
N GLY A 522 -0.30 3.28 0.26
CA GLY A 522 -1.60 3.22 -0.39
C GLY A 522 -2.81 3.47 0.53
N GLY A 523 -2.65 4.26 1.61
CA GLY A 523 -3.70 4.56 2.58
C GLY A 523 -3.89 3.49 3.66
N VAL A 524 -3.08 2.43 3.64
CA VAL A 524 -2.99 1.41 4.70
C VAL A 524 -1.79 1.74 5.57
N CYS A 525 -1.99 1.80 6.88
CA CYS A 525 -0.99 2.30 7.82
C CYS A 525 -0.76 1.34 8.99
N ARG A 526 0.45 1.36 9.54
CA ARG A 526 0.79 0.77 10.82
C ARG A 526 1.58 1.74 11.69
N GLU A 527 1.54 1.55 12.98
CA GLU A 527 2.37 2.31 13.91
C GLU A 527 3.80 1.78 13.95
N VAL A 528 4.77 2.70 13.97
CA VAL A 528 6.19 2.38 14.13
C VAL A 528 6.69 3.08 15.39
N PRO A 529 7.25 2.35 16.37
CA PRO A 529 7.78 2.97 17.59
C PRO A 529 9.05 3.75 17.30
N ALA A 530 9.37 4.70 18.19
CA ALA A 530 10.68 5.33 18.17
C ALA A 530 11.78 4.28 18.37
N SER A 531 12.89 4.44 17.70
CA SER A 531 14.03 3.54 17.86
C SER A 531 15.36 4.26 17.64
N ASN A 532 16.41 3.78 18.31
CA ASN A 532 17.80 4.16 18.12
C ASN A 532 18.63 2.88 18.01
N GLY A 533 19.56 2.78 17.04
CA GLY A 533 20.42 1.61 16.92
C GLY A 533 20.83 1.28 15.49
N PHE A 534 21.37 0.07 15.32
CA PHE A 534 21.77 -0.47 14.04
C PHE A 534 20.62 -1.22 13.37
N SER A 535 20.54 -1.11 12.04
CA SER A 535 19.70 -1.99 11.24
C SER A 535 20.46 -2.55 10.04
N ILE A 536 20.11 -3.79 9.66
CA ILE A 536 20.61 -4.47 8.49
C ILE A 536 19.43 -4.89 7.61
N ASN A 537 19.52 -4.59 6.30
CA ASN A 537 18.60 -5.11 5.30
C ASN A 537 19.42 -5.85 4.24
N PHE A 538 19.11 -7.11 4.02
CA PHE A 538 19.75 -7.94 3.02
C PHE A 538 18.71 -8.59 2.13
N THR A 539 18.89 -8.48 0.83
CA THR A 539 18.07 -9.15 -0.19
C THR A 539 18.97 -9.83 -1.19
N TYR A 540 18.69 -11.09 -1.48
CA TYR A 540 19.42 -11.93 -2.42
C TYR A 540 18.46 -12.76 -3.25
N SER A 541 18.59 -12.74 -4.58
CA SER A 541 17.79 -13.59 -5.49
C SER A 541 18.72 -14.53 -6.27
N PHE A 542 18.31 -15.74 -6.48
CA PHE A 542 19.07 -16.81 -7.13
C PHE A 542 18.20 -17.66 -8.06
#